data_042b05177bde9bea737ec8af6e34ace3
#
_entry.id   042b05177bde9bea737ec8af6e34ace3
#
_cell.length_a   1.000
_cell.length_b   1.000
_cell.length_c   1.000
_cell.angle_alpha   90.00
_cell.angle_beta   90.00
_cell.angle_gamma   90.00
#
_symmetry.space_group_name_H-M   'P 1'
#
loop_
_entity.id
_entity.type
_entity.pdbx_description
1 polymer ?
#
loop_
_entity_poly.entity_id
_entity_poly.type
_entity_poly.pdbx_seq_one_letter_code
_entity_poly.pdbx_strand_id
1 'polypeptide(L)'
;MKRLIVWIVLLAAAVAAAVYFLPGGGVAMVEFAGWRVETTAVALVLIVLVALVALQLLWRLVAGVLHLPARLSRRSAEQRRHAADEKLLRAWAERQRRQTELAQRYALAGVEDGSLPPMHFQVAIDALLDGLDPSRQGMAPRSHAETREEIGDLFETVGRRFPKFAEFLRLHIVQRLIALGEVEWAQVMVEPLVETHPRDEAILLIRAQLLEMAGEHEALAHLLPTLRRIKDKRLTADELLRIERFALLGRIETASRSRDLDALSRLWSEAGRNVVDNPSVTIAYAEALARSGAESAAERVLEKRLGRTLEAPTLHAWAELRHEQPDEARKRLLKLVPEDWYEPVSAPDVGRARERAAFAYAMARLALAESDPGTAQLWVSRLGPLDQELRYLAVAARVHARLRDSNEAALLYERALARAGLEAATAPQPVKPADQDDGR
;
A
#
# COMPACT_ATOMS: atom_id res chain seq x y z
N MET A 1 -21.88 57.60 8.98
CA MET A 1 -23.05 58.48 8.74
C MET A 1 -23.81 58.77 10.02
N LYS A 2 -24.29 57.80 10.82
CA LYS A 2 -25.10 58.05 12.03
C LYS A 2 -24.43 59.01 13.05
N ARG A 3 -23.13 58.92 13.31
CA ARG A 3 -22.41 59.80 14.23
C ARG A 3 -22.30 61.24 13.71
N LEU A 4 -22.22 61.48 12.40
CA LEU A 4 -22.19 62.82 11.80
C LEU A 4 -23.52 63.49 11.96
N ILE A 5 -24.61 62.78 11.74
CA ILE A 5 -25.98 63.30 11.92
C ILE A 5 -26.22 63.71 13.40
N VAL A 6 -25.73 62.88 14.34
CA VAL A 6 -25.84 63.21 15.79
C VAL A 6 -25.04 64.48 16.12
N TRP A 7 -23.84 64.66 15.59
CA TRP A 7 -23.03 65.87 15.80
C TRP A 7 -23.69 67.09 15.17
N ILE A 8 -24.26 66.99 13.97
CA ILE A 8 -24.97 68.06 13.29
C ILE A 8 -26.20 68.47 14.09
N VAL A 9 -26.95 67.52 14.60
CA VAL A 9 -28.15 67.78 15.43
C VAL A 9 -27.77 68.42 16.77
N LEU A 10 -26.75 67.90 17.45
CA LEU A 10 -26.25 68.47 18.71
C LEU A 10 -25.77 69.91 18.52
N LEU A 11 -25.13 70.19 17.42
CA LEU A 11 -24.57 71.47 17.06
C LEU A 11 -25.68 72.43 16.65
N ALA A 12 -26.66 72.00 15.87
CA ALA A 12 -27.85 72.84 15.57
C ALA A 12 -28.66 73.14 16.86
N ALA A 13 -28.73 72.23 17.79
CA ALA A 13 -29.34 72.49 19.09
C ALA A 13 -28.56 73.48 19.93
N ALA A 14 -27.21 73.38 19.91
CA ALA A 14 -26.34 74.36 20.60
C ALA A 14 -26.47 75.77 20.02
N VAL A 15 -26.53 75.96 18.69
CA VAL A 15 -26.76 77.20 18.01
C VAL A 15 -28.14 77.75 18.33
N ALA A 16 -29.17 76.93 18.29
CA ALA A 16 -30.53 77.34 18.65
C ALA A 16 -30.62 77.84 20.11
N ALA A 17 -29.95 77.12 21.02
CA ALA A 17 -29.85 77.51 22.43
C ALA A 17 -29.13 78.79 22.60
N ALA A 18 -27.98 79.02 21.89
CA ALA A 18 -27.24 80.26 21.94
C ALA A 18 -28.05 81.52 21.46
N VAL A 19 -28.84 81.30 20.38
CA VAL A 19 -29.74 82.40 19.86
C VAL A 19 -30.91 82.69 20.83
N TYR A 20 -31.41 81.63 21.50
CA TYR A 20 -32.54 81.77 22.41
C TYR A 20 -32.15 82.41 23.76
N PHE A 21 -30.97 82.08 24.28
CA PHE A 21 -30.54 82.57 25.61
C PHE A 21 -29.73 83.91 25.57
N LEU A 22 -29.33 84.42 24.38
CA LEU A 22 -28.64 85.73 24.23
C LEU A 22 -29.45 86.75 23.39
N PRO A 23 -30.56 87.29 23.89
CA PRO A 23 -31.45 88.18 23.16
C PRO A 23 -30.90 89.59 23.00
N GLY A 24 -29.60 89.84 23.04
CA GLY A 24 -29.01 91.11 22.93
C GLY A 24 -27.72 91.18 22.15
N GLY A 25 -27.68 90.49 20.99
CA GLY A 25 -26.61 90.62 19.99
C GLY A 25 -25.22 90.95 20.53
N GLY A 26 -24.69 90.07 21.44
CA GLY A 26 -23.37 90.29 22.03
C GLY A 26 -22.29 90.42 20.95
N VAL A 27 -21.52 91.44 20.97
CA VAL A 27 -20.36 91.68 20.05
C VAL A 27 -19.21 90.84 20.57
N ALA A 28 -18.79 89.86 19.77
CA ALA A 28 -17.57 89.07 20.02
C ALA A 28 -16.41 89.76 19.30
N MET A 29 -15.36 90.04 20.05
CA MET A 29 -14.16 90.64 19.51
C MET A 29 -13.07 89.63 19.53
N VAL A 30 -12.52 89.27 18.35
CA VAL A 30 -11.42 88.33 18.20
C VAL A 30 -10.19 89.12 17.71
N GLU A 31 -9.14 89.08 18.51
CA GLU A 31 -7.86 89.66 18.15
C GLU A 31 -6.90 88.50 17.78
N PHE A 32 -6.41 88.55 16.52
CA PHE A 32 -5.43 87.59 16.05
C PHE A 32 -4.40 88.25 15.15
N ALA A 33 -3.14 88.09 15.50
CA ALA A 33 -1.99 88.66 14.73
C ALA A 33 -2.13 90.13 14.32
N GLY A 34 -2.65 91.01 15.21
CA GLY A 34 -2.81 92.42 14.95
C GLY A 34 -4.08 92.85 14.22
N TRP A 35 -4.90 91.91 13.85
CA TRP A 35 -6.21 92.14 13.25
C TRP A 35 -7.29 92.07 14.31
N ARG A 36 -8.13 93.07 14.38
CA ARG A 36 -9.29 93.09 15.28
C ARG A 36 -10.57 92.94 14.45
N VAL A 37 -11.22 91.75 14.62
CA VAL A 37 -12.49 91.46 13.93
C VAL A 37 -13.61 91.53 14.92
N GLU A 38 -14.51 92.49 14.70
CA GLU A 38 -15.76 92.60 15.47
C GLU A 38 -16.87 91.88 14.75
N THR A 39 -17.45 90.91 15.40
CA THR A 39 -18.52 90.11 14.82
C THR A 39 -19.62 89.80 15.88
N THR A 40 -20.78 89.40 15.47
CA THR A 40 -21.81 89.00 16.43
C THR A 40 -21.48 87.61 16.99
N ALA A 41 -21.75 87.38 18.25
CA ALA A 41 -21.48 86.06 18.91
C ALA A 41 -22.06 84.88 18.13
N VAL A 42 -23.19 85.06 17.48
CA VAL A 42 -23.82 84.04 16.62
C VAL A 42 -22.97 83.77 15.37
N ALA A 43 -22.43 84.82 14.72
CA ALA A 43 -21.60 84.64 13.53
C ALA A 43 -20.27 84.01 13.87
N LEU A 44 -19.66 84.34 15.04
CA LEU A 44 -18.43 83.68 15.51
C LEU A 44 -18.67 82.11 15.72
N VAL A 45 -19.76 81.74 16.38
CA VAL A 45 -20.13 80.34 16.59
C VAL A 45 -20.32 79.65 15.25
N LEU A 46 -20.96 80.30 14.27
CA LEU A 46 -21.18 79.75 12.94
C LEU A 46 -19.85 79.56 12.17
N ILE A 47 -18.93 80.53 12.27
CA ILE A 47 -17.61 80.39 11.65
C ILE A 47 -16.80 79.26 12.26
N VAL A 48 -16.75 79.15 13.59
CA VAL A 48 -16.08 78.04 14.28
C VAL A 48 -16.71 76.67 13.90
N LEU A 49 -17.99 76.62 13.75
CA LEU A 49 -18.73 75.41 13.33
C LEU A 49 -18.36 75.03 11.92
N VAL A 50 -18.38 75.96 10.97
CA VAL A 50 -17.97 75.69 9.59
C VAL A 50 -16.51 75.25 9.55
N ALA A 51 -15.64 75.91 10.32
CA ALA A 51 -14.21 75.46 10.40
C ALA A 51 -14.06 74.04 10.97
N LEU A 52 -14.77 73.68 12.00
CA LEU A 52 -14.75 72.30 12.55
C LEU A 52 -15.26 71.24 11.55
N VAL A 53 -16.35 71.55 10.84
CA VAL A 53 -16.86 70.68 9.80
C VAL A 53 -15.88 70.51 8.65
N ALA A 54 -15.29 71.67 8.21
CA ALA A 54 -14.24 71.67 7.17
C ALA A 54 -13.01 70.82 7.61
N LEU A 55 -12.53 71.05 8.85
CA LEU A 55 -11.43 70.28 9.41
C LEU A 55 -11.73 68.81 9.52
N GLN A 56 -12.96 68.48 9.92
CA GLN A 56 -13.39 67.07 10.01
C GLN A 56 -13.51 66.40 8.63
N LEU A 57 -13.98 67.13 7.61
CA LEU A 57 -14.00 66.66 6.22
C LEU A 57 -12.59 66.50 5.68
N LEU A 58 -11.71 67.46 5.94
CA LEU A 58 -10.30 67.39 5.56
C LEU A 58 -9.62 66.15 6.21
N TRP A 59 -9.83 65.97 7.52
CA TRP A 59 -9.30 64.81 8.24
C TRP A 59 -9.83 63.47 7.65
N ARG A 60 -11.10 63.41 7.30
CA ARG A 60 -11.67 62.21 6.63
C ARG A 60 -11.08 61.97 5.26
N LEU A 61 -10.84 63.03 4.49
CA LEU A 61 -10.19 62.96 3.18
C LEU A 61 -8.74 62.44 3.32
N VAL A 62 -7.96 63.05 4.22
CA VAL A 62 -6.59 62.62 4.51
C VAL A 62 -6.53 61.20 5.04
N ALA A 63 -7.37 60.84 6.01
CA ALA A 63 -7.46 59.49 6.51
C ALA A 63 -7.91 58.48 5.42
N GLY A 64 -8.83 58.87 4.56
CA GLY A 64 -9.27 58.09 3.41
C GLY A 64 -8.13 57.78 2.44
N VAL A 65 -7.36 58.81 2.09
CA VAL A 65 -6.20 58.70 1.20
C VAL A 65 -5.09 57.87 1.83
N LEU A 66 -4.79 58.04 3.11
CA LEU A 66 -3.78 57.27 3.84
C LEU A 66 -4.13 55.77 3.96
N HIS A 67 -5.42 55.43 4.02
CA HIS A 67 -5.90 54.03 4.10
C HIS A 67 -6.16 53.41 2.73
N LEU A 68 -6.16 54.14 1.62
CA LEU A 68 -6.35 53.65 0.27
C LEU A 68 -5.31 52.58 -0.13
N PRO A 69 -3.98 52.77 0.08
CA PRO A 69 -2.99 51.77 -0.30
C PRO A 69 -3.19 50.45 0.48
N ALA A 70 -3.53 50.53 1.78
CA ALA A 70 -3.78 49.34 2.59
C ALA A 70 -5.05 48.56 2.17
N ARG A 71 -6.06 49.24 1.65
CA ARG A 71 -7.27 48.60 1.11
C ARG A 71 -7.01 48.00 -0.27
N LEU A 72 -6.27 48.66 -1.12
CA LEU A 72 -5.89 48.18 -2.44
C LEU A 72 -4.96 46.95 -2.33
N SER A 73 -3.96 47.02 -1.43
CA SER A 73 -3.06 45.90 -1.19
C SER A 73 -3.78 44.66 -0.65
N ARG A 74 -4.77 44.83 0.26
CA ARG A 74 -5.60 43.74 0.74
C ARG A 74 -6.44 43.08 -0.37
N ARG A 75 -7.11 43.91 -1.20
CA ARG A 75 -7.88 43.40 -2.35
C ARG A 75 -7.00 42.71 -3.37
N SER A 76 -5.84 43.22 -3.69
CA SER A 76 -4.90 42.57 -4.60
C SER A 76 -4.32 41.28 -4.02
N ALA A 77 -4.09 41.21 -2.70
CA ALA A 77 -3.68 39.98 -2.01
C ALA A 77 -4.81 38.92 -2.02
N GLU A 78 -6.06 39.34 -1.77
CA GLU A 78 -7.22 38.42 -1.86
C GLU A 78 -7.41 37.90 -3.29
N GLN A 79 -7.30 38.74 -4.31
CA GLN A 79 -7.39 38.32 -5.71
C GLN A 79 -6.26 37.35 -6.08
N ARG A 80 -5.02 37.60 -5.63
CA ARG A 80 -3.90 36.65 -5.84
C ARG A 80 -4.13 35.34 -5.16
N ARG A 81 -4.65 35.35 -3.93
CA ARG A 81 -5.01 34.10 -3.21
C ARG A 81 -6.08 33.32 -3.96
N HIS A 82 -7.17 33.96 -4.39
CA HIS A 82 -8.21 33.29 -5.17
C HIS A 82 -7.68 32.72 -6.48
N ALA A 83 -6.84 33.46 -7.20
CA ALA A 83 -6.21 32.97 -8.42
C ALA A 83 -5.26 31.78 -8.17
N ALA A 84 -4.56 31.77 -7.04
CA ALA A 84 -3.70 30.66 -6.65
C ALA A 84 -4.52 29.43 -6.25
N ASP A 85 -5.59 29.61 -5.47
CA ASP A 85 -6.50 28.51 -5.09
C ASP A 85 -7.22 27.93 -6.33
N GLU A 86 -7.56 28.78 -7.31
CA GLU A 86 -8.09 28.30 -8.60
C GLU A 86 -7.05 27.46 -9.37
N LYS A 87 -5.77 27.84 -9.35
CA LYS A 87 -4.70 27.04 -9.94
C LYS A 87 -4.57 25.68 -9.25
N LEU A 88 -4.75 25.59 -7.91
CA LEU A 88 -4.74 24.32 -7.20
C LEU A 88 -5.89 23.41 -7.67
N LEU A 89 -7.09 23.96 -7.81
CA LEU A 89 -8.23 23.21 -8.33
C LEU A 89 -8.00 22.73 -9.77
N ARG A 90 -7.41 23.60 -10.61
CA ARG A 90 -7.02 23.22 -11.99
C ARG A 90 -5.95 22.11 -11.98
N ALA A 91 -4.93 22.22 -11.13
CA ALA A 91 -3.92 21.20 -10.98
C ALA A 91 -4.52 19.85 -10.63
N TRP A 92 -5.45 19.83 -9.67
CA TRP A 92 -6.16 18.63 -9.29
C TRP A 92 -7.02 18.06 -10.44
N ALA A 93 -7.72 18.92 -11.19
CA ALA A 93 -8.52 18.52 -12.35
C ALA A 93 -7.64 17.93 -13.48
N GLU A 94 -6.50 18.56 -13.78
CA GLU A 94 -5.56 18.05 -14.81
C GLU A 94 -4.91 16.72 -14.38
N ARG A 95 -4.64 16.55 -13.09
CA ARG A 95 -4.19 15.26 -12.53
C ARG A 95 -5.23 14.17 -12.77
N GLN A 96 -6.53 14.43 -12.56
CA GLN A 96 -7.61 13.48 -12.86
C GLN A 96 -7.71 13.17 -14.36
N ARG A 97 -7.36 14.12 -15.23
CA ARG A 97 -7.28 13.94 -16.69
C ARG A 97 -5.99 13.25 -17.14
N ARG A 98 -5.15 12.82 -16.19
CA ARG A 98 -3.83 12.20 -16.45
C ARG A 98 -2.81 13.11 -17.13
N GLN A 99 -2.99 14.43 -17.04
CA GLN A 99 -2.05 15.43 -17.54
C GLN A 99 -1.09 15.86 -16.46
N THR A 100 -0.17 14.96 -16.09
CA THR A 100 0.70 15.09 -14.92
C THR A 100 1.60 16.34 -14.97
N GLU A 101 2.17 16.66 -16.14
CA GLU A 101 3.02 17.86 -16.30
C GLU A 101 2.24 19.16 -16.13
N LEU A 102 1.03 19.25 -16.69
CA LEU A 102 0.18 20.42 -16.50
C LEU A 102 -0.28 20.54 -15.05
N ALA A 103 -0.64 19.42 -14.43
CA ALA A 103 -1.01 19.38 -13.02
C ALA A 103 0.12 19.91 -12.13
N GLN A 104 1.34 19.41 -12.31
CA GLN A 104 2.53 19.88 -11.58
C GLN A 104 2.76 21.38 -11.79
N ARG A 105 2.73 21.83 -13.04
CA ARG A 105 2.96 23.26 -13.41
C ARG A 105 1.93 24.18 -12.77
N TYR A 106 0.64 23.81 -12.80
CA TYR A 106 -0.41 24.61 -12.14
C TYR A 106 -0.26 24.59 -10.62
N ALA A 107 0.06 23.44 -10.03
CA ALA A 107 0.27 23.34 -8.59
C ALA A 107 1.41 24.27 -8.14
N LEU A 108 2.59 24.19 -8.76
CA LEU A 108 3.74 25.01 -8.38
C LEU A 108 3.52 26.52 -8.63
N ALA A 109 2.76 26.89 -9.68
CA ALA A 109 2.47 28.30 -9.98
C ALA A 109 1.58 28.99 -8.94
N GLY A 110 0.94 28.25 -8.02
CA GLY A 110 0.11 28.80 -6.94
C GLY A 110 0.75 28.82 -5.55
N VAL A 111 1.94 28.24 -5.39
CA VAL A 111 2.58 28.03 -4.07
C VAL A 111 2.78 29.33 -3.27
N GLU A 112 3.19 30.43 -3.92
CA GLU A 112 3.56 31.66 -3.23
C GLU A 112 2.35 32.42 -2.67
N ASP A 113 1.24 32.45 -3.40
CA ASP A 113 0.08 33.26 -3.10
C ASP A 113 -1.12 32.46 -2.55
N GLY A 114 -1.06 31.14 -2.59
CA GLY A 114 -2.17 30.27 -2.19
C GLY A 114 -2.54 30.34 -0.72
N SER A 115 -3.78 30.05 -0.40
CA SER A 115 -4.27 29.97 0.99
C SER A 115 -3.71 28.76 1.73
N LEU A 116 -3.38 27.70 1.00
CA LEU A 116 -2.85 26.43 1.50
C LEU A 116 -1.58 25.99 0.73
N PRO A 117 -0.45 26.72 0.86
CA PRO A 117 0.78 26.41 0.12
C PRO A 117 1.25 24.94 0.25
N PRO A 118 1.16 24.29 1.43
CA PRO A 118 1.55 22.89 1.55
C PRO A 118 0.77 21.94 0.64
N MET A 119 -0.51 22.20 0.39
CA MET A 119 -1.34 21.38 -0.50
C MET A 119 -0.92 21.49 -1.97
N HIS A 120 -0.41 22.65 -2.38
CA HIS A 120 0.17 22.82 -3.71
C HIS A 120 1.38 21.89 -3.93
N PHE A 121 2.27 21.81 -2.94
CA PHE A 121 3.39 20.86 -2.98
C PHE A 121 2.92 19.41 -3.01
N GLN A 122 1.94 19.04 -2.21
CA GLN A 122 1.38 17.69 -2.22
C GLN A 122 0.84 17.33 -3.60
N VAL A 123 0.04 18.20 -4.23
CA VAL A 123 -0.52 17.93 -5.57
C VAL A 123 0.57 17.87 -6.63
N ALA A 124 1.62 18.68 -6.53
CA ALA A 124 2.77 18.62 -7.43
C ALA A 124 3.52 17.28 -7.31
N ILE A 125 3.80 16.84 -6.09
CA ILE A 125 4.45 15.55 -5.81
C ILE A 125 3.57 14.39 -6.27
N ASP A 126 2.28 14.44 -6.00
CA ASP A 126 1.34 13.44 -6.46
C ASP A 126 1.30 13.34 -8.00
N ALA A 127 1.38 14.47 -8.70
CA ALA A 127 1.44 14.49 -10.15
C ALA A 127 2.74 13.85 -10.69
N LEU A 128 3.86 14.07 -10.00
CA LEU A 128 5.14 13.42 -10.31
C LEU A 128 5.07 11.90 -10.12
N LEU A 129 4.52 11.46 -8.99
CA LEU A 129 4.34 10.04 -8.68
C LEU A 129 3.35 9.36 -9.66
N ASP A 130 2.29 10.05 -10.05
CA ASP A 130 1.35 9.54 -11.06
C ASP A 130 2.01 9.34 -12.43
N GLY A 131 3.08 10.09 -12.74
CA GLY A 131 3.90 9.91 -13.94
C GLY A 131 4.74 8.64 -13.97
N LEU A 132 4.95 8.00 -12.81
CA LEU A 132 5.66 6.71 -12.70
C LEU A 132 4.74 5.50 -12.88
N ASP A 133 3.42 5.67 -12.84
CA ASP A 133 2.46 4.57 -12.91
C ASP A 133 2.41 3.99 -14.34
N PRO A 134 2.91 2.75 -14.57
CA PRO A 134 2.91 2.15 -15.89
C PRO A 134 1.51 1.86 -16.45
N SER A 135 0.50 1.75 -15.58
CA SER A 135 -0.89 1.54 -16.00
C SER A 135 -1.53 2.80 -16.63
N ARG A 136 -0.89 3.95 -16.46
CA ARG A 136 -1.34 5.25 -16.95
C ARG A 136 -0.75 5.62 -18.30
N GLN A 137 -0.44 4.63 -19.15
CA GLN A 137 0.22 4.79 -20.45
C GLN A 137 -0.51 5.75 -21.38
N GLY A 138 0.17 6.79 -21.77
CA GLY A 138 -0.21 7.83 -22.75
C GLY A 138 0.92 8.84 -22.99
N MET A 139 1.92 8.88 -22.12
CA MET A 139 3.12 9.72 -22.19
C MET A 139 4.38 8.85 -22.12
N ALA A 140 5.50 9.34 -22.65
CA ALA A 140 6.80 8.73 -22.41
C ALA A 140 7.04 8.64 -20.90
N PRO A 141 7.39 7.45 -20.36
CA PRO A 141 7.61 7.28 -18.94
C PRO A 141 8.72 8.22 -18.49
N ARG A 142 8.47 9.01 -17.46
CA ARG A 142 9.53 9.82 -16.83
C ARG A 142 10.60 8.89 -16.25
N SER A 143 11.83 9.36 -16.24
CA SER A 143 12.91 8.67 -15.56
C SER A 143 12.62 8.62 -14.05
N HIS A 144 12.71 7.42 -13.45
CA HIS A 144 12.58 7.25 -11.99
C HIS A 144 13.60 8.09 -11.23
N ALA A 145 14.83 8.21 -11.74
CA ALA A 145 15.91 8.98 -11.13
C ALA A 145 15.58 10.48 -11.10
N GLU A 146 15.16 11.05 -12.23
CA GLU A 146 14.77 12.46 -12.33
C GLU A 146 13.57 12.78 -11.43
N THR A 147 12.56 11.93 -11.43
CA THR A 147 11.37 12.10 -10.58
C THR A 147 11.74 12.05 -9.09
N ARG A 148 12.66 11.17 -8.71
CA ARG A 148 13.14 11.04 -7.33
C ARG A 148 13.90 12.30 -6.88
N GLU A 149 14.75 12.85 -7.74
CA GLU A 149 15.48 14.09 -7.48
C GLU A 149 14.52 15.26 -7.32
N GLU A 150 13.58 15.44 -8.25
CA GLU A 150 12.60 16.54 -8.22
C GLU A 150 11.68 16.48 -6.98
N ILE A 151 11.22 15.27 -6.59
CA ILE A 151 10.46 15.09 -5.35
C ILE A 151 11.33 15.40 -4.13
N GLY A 152 12.62 15.04 -4.15
CA GLY A 152 13.57 15.36 -3.09
C GLY A 152 13.69 16.87 -2.88
N ASP A 153 13.85 17.66 -3.94
CA ASP A 153 13.97 19.11 -3.89
C ASP A 153 12.68 19.77 -3.37
N LEU A 154 11.53 19.32 -3.87
CA LEU A 154 10.24 19.81 -3.39
C LEU A 154 10.03 19.48 -1.91
N PHE A 155 10.38 18.26 -1.51
CA PHE A 155 10.25 17.80 -0.12
C PHE A 155 11.18 18.58 0.83
N GLU A 156 12.42 18.87 0.42
CA GLU A 156 13.35 19.71 1.18
C GLU A 156 12.81 21.14 1.35
N THR A 157 12.23 21.70 0.29
CA THR A 157 11.59 23.02 0.33
C THR A 157 10.43 23.05 1.31
N VAL A 158 9.60 21.99 1.32
CA VAL A 158 8.50 21.83 2.29
C VAL A 158 9.07 21.69 3.71
N GLY A 159 10.12 20.90 3.91
CA GLY A 159 10.75 20.72 5.22
C GLY A 159 11.26 22.01 5.82
N ARG A 160 11.85 22.89 5.00
CA ARG A 160 12.32 24.23 5.44
C ARG A 160 11.17 25.20 5.73
N ARG A 161 10.12 25.21 4.92
CA ARG A 161 9.02 26.21 5.03
C ARG A 161 7.88 25.74 5.96
N PHE A 162 7.60 24.44 6.01
CA PHE A 162 6.45 23.85 6.68
C PHE A 162 6.82 22.55 7.43
N PRO A 163 7.67 22.60 8.46
CA PRO A 163 8.24 21.38 9.08
C PRO A 163 7.18 20.42 9.64
N LYS A 164 6.09 20.95 10.20
CA LYS A 164 4.98 20.10 10.70
C LYS A 164 4.22 19.36 9.59
N PHE A 165 4.16 19.95 8.41
CA PHE A 165 3.52 19.32 7.25
C PHE A 165 4.45 18.32 6.56
N ALA A 166 5.76 18.49 6.68
CA ALA A 166 6.74 17.61 6.06
C ALA A 166 6.61 16.17 6.55
N GLU A 167 6.33 15.92 7.82
CA GLU A 167 6.09 14.56 8.34
C GLU A 167 4.85 13.91 7.72
N PHE A 168 3.75 14.66 7.66
CA PHE A 168 2.53 14.21 6.99
C PHE A 168 2.78 13.92 5.51
N LEU A 169 3.47 14.81 4.82
CA LEU A 169 3.80 14.67 3.41
C LEU A 169 4.70 13.46 3.17
N ARG A 170 5.69 13.21 4.03
CA ARG A 170 6.55 12.02 3.98
C ARG A 170 5.73 10.75 4.08
N LEU A 171 4.82 10.67 5.05
CA LEU A 171 3.93 9.53 5.22
C LEU A 171 3.04 9.32 3.97
N HIS A 172 2.50 10.40 3.42
CA HIS A 172 1.72 10.37 2.19
C HIS A 172 2.54 9.85 1.00
N ILE A 173 3.78 10.34 0.81
CA ILE A 173 4.68 9.86 -0.24
C ILE A 173 4.95 8.36 -0.09
N VAL A 174 5.26 7.89 1.12
CA VAL A 174 5.50 6.47 1.40
C VAL A 174 4.31 5.62 0.99
N GLN A 175 3.09 6.02 1.36
CA GLN A 175 1.87 5.30 0.97
C GLN A 175 1.68 5.25 -0.55
N ARG A 176 2.01 6.34 -1.25
CA ARG A 176 1.94 6.39 -2.71
C ARG A 176 3.00 5.50 -3.36
N LEU A 177 4.22 5.48 -2.85
CA LEU A 177 5.30 4.62 -3.32
C LEU A 177 4.96 3.13 -3.13
N ILE A 178 4.37 2.77 -2.00
CA ILE A 178 3.85 1.41 -1.76
C ILE A 178 2.83 1.03 -2.83
N ALA A 179 1.87 1.91 -3.13
CA ALA A 179 0.85 1.67 -4.13
C ALA A 179 1.43 1.53 -5.57
N LEU A 180 2.59 2.13 -5.83
CA LEU A 180 3.32 2.02 -7.10
C LEU A 180 4.27 0.81 -7.15
N GLY A 181 4.48 0.12 -6.03
CA GLY A 181 5.45 -0.98 -5.93
C GLY A 181 6.91 -0.53 -5.78
N GLU A 182 7.17 0.76 -5.54
CA GLU A 182 8.50 1.36 -5.37
C GLU A 182 9.04 1.10 -3.95
N VAL A 183 9.28 -0.18 -3.64
CA VAL A 183 9.56 -0.67 -2.28
C VAL A 183 10.85 -0.07 -1.72
N GLU A 184 11.95 -0.10 -2.48
CA GLU A 184 13.26 0.39 -2.02
C GLU A 184 13.22 1.89 -1.68
N TRP A 185 12.54 2.67 -2.52
CA TRP A 185 12.40 4.10 -2.28
C TRP A 185 11.50 4.38 -1.07
N ALA A 186 10.39 3.64 -0.94
CA ALA A 186 9.51 3.74 0.21
C ALA A 186 10.21 3.38 1.53
N GLN A 187 11.11 2.38 1.54
CA GLN A 187 11.93 2.03 2.70
C GLN A 187 12.85 3.18 3.12
N VAL A 188 13.56 3.80 2.18
CA VAL A 188 14.41 4.97 2.48
C VAL A 188 13.58 6.13 3.04
N MET A 189 12.37 6.34 2.51
CA MET A 189 11.51 7.44 2.96
C MET A 189 10.85 7.20 4.31
N VAL A 190 10.60 5.94 4.71
CA VAL A 190 9.95 5.62 5.99
C VAL A 190 10.91 5.63 7.17
N GLU A 191 12.20 5.37 6.96
CA GLU A 191 13.19 5.20 8.04
C GLU A 191 13.25 6.39 9.01
N PRO A 192 13.31 7.67 8.56
CA PRO A 192 13.28 8.81 9.47
C PRO A 192 11.98 8.93 10.29
N LEU A 193 10.85 8.44 9.77
CA LEU A 193 9.59 8.39 10.52
C LEU A 193 9.66 7.35 11.63
N VAL A 194 10.26 6.19 11.36
CA VAL A 194 10.46 5.13 12.36
C VAL A 194 11.38 5.58 13.48
N GLU A 195 12.46 6.31 13.13
CA GLU A 195 13.39 6.87 14.13
C GLU A 195 12.72 7.93 15.02
N THR A 196 11.93 8.81 14.42
CA THR A 196 11.25 9.89 15.15
C THR A 196 10.07 9.38 15.97
N HIS A 197 9.33 8.40 15.43
CA HIS A 197 8.11 7.87 16.03
C HIS A 197 8.14 6.32 16.16
N PRO A 198 9.07 5.75 16.94
CA PRO A 198 9.30 4.29 16.99
C PRO A 198 8.14 3.48 17.57
N ARG A 199 7.13 4.14 18.14
CA ARG A 199 5.94 3.52 18.74
C ARG A 199 4.64 3.89 18.04
N ASP A 200 4.70 4.63 16.94
CA ASP A 200 3.50 4.97 16.18
C ASP A 200 3.00 3.73 15.45
N GLU A 201 1.77 3.32 15.79
CA GLU A 201 1.17 2.09 15.28
C GLU A 201 0.99 2.14 13.74
N ALA A 202 0.66 3.30 13.17
CA ALA A 202 0.47 3.45 11.73
C ALA A 202 1.81 3.30 10.98
N ILE A 203 2.88 3.88 11.51
CA ILE A 203 4.22 3.79 10.93
C ILE A 203 4.75 2.35 11.01
N LEU A 204 4.53 1.67 12.15
CA LEU A 204 4.93 0.28 12.32
C LEU A 204 4.20 -0.67 11.36
N LEU A 205 2.91 -0.43 11.09
CA LEU A 205 2.15 -1.21 10.10
C LEU A 205 2.67 -0.98 8.68
N ILE A 206 2.99 0.26 8.32
CA ILE A 206 3.60 0.58 7.03
C ILE A 206 4.98 -0.08 6.89
N ARG A 207 5.80 -0.05 7.95
CA ARG A 207 7.09 -0.74 7.97
C ARG A 207 6.93 -2.24 7.77
N ALA A 208 5.97 -2.88 8.47
CA ALA A 208 5.69 -4.30 8.31
C ALA A 208 5.28 -4.63 6.86
N GLN A 209 4.43 -3.81 6.25
CA GLN A 209 4.03 -3.96 4.85
C GLN A 209 5.22 -3.85 3.89
N LEU A 210 6.10 -2.89 4.10
CA LEU A 210 7.31 -2.71 3.28
C LEU A 210 8.26 -3.90 3.41
N LEU A 211 8.50 -4.39 4.64
CA LEU A 211 9.34 -5.57 4.87
C LEU A 211 8.74 -6.83 4.23
N GLU A 212 7.42 -6.96 4.25
CA GLU A 212 6.72 -8.04 3.56
C GLU A 212 6.90 -7.95 2.03
N MET A 213 6.70 -6.78 1.45
CA MET A 213 6.88 -6.56 0.01
C MET A 213 8.34 -6.75 -0.45
N ALA A 214 9.30 -6.38 0.40
CA ALA A 214 10.73 -6.59 0.14
C ALA A 214 11.19 -8.04 0.35
N GLY A 215 10.36 -8.89 0.99
CA GLY A 215 10.77 -10.24 1.36
C GLY A 215 11.81 -10.28 2.49
N GLU A 216 11.89 -9.24 3.31
CA GLU A 216 12.83 -9.15 4.43
C GLU A 216 12.30 -9.89 5.67
N HIS A 217 12.24 -11.21 5.58
CA HIS A 217 11.60 -12.08 6.55
C HIS A 217 12.21 -12.00 7.95
N GLU A 218 13.53 -11.81 8.06
CA GLU A 218 14.22 -11.71 9.34
C GLU A 218 13.90 -10.38 10.05
N ALA A 219 13.97 -9.26 9.31
CA ALA A 219 13.59 -7.96 9.84
C ALA A 219 12.12 -7.92 10.26
N LEU A 220 11.24 -8.56 9.47
CA LEU A 220 9.83 -8.70 9.78
C LEU A 220 9.61 -9.53 11.06
N ALA A 221 10.35 -10.64 11.23
CA ALA A 221 10.31 -11.46 12.44
C ALA A 221 10.73 -10.67 13.69
N HIS A 222 11.77 -9.84 13.59
CA HIS A 222 12.18 -8.93 14.67
C HIS A 222 11.13 -7.88 15.03
N LEU A 223 10.29 -7.49 14.08
CA LEU A 223 9.21 -6.52 14.29
C LEU A 223 7.97 -7.15 14.99
N LEU A 224 7.75 -8.46 14.85
CA LEU A 224 6.56 -9.15 15.37
C LEU A 224 6.26 -8.92 16.86
N PRO A 225 7.25 -8.94 17.81
CA PRO A 225 6.97 -8.67 19.20
C PRO A 225 6.37 -7.27 19.45
N THR A 226 6.73 -6.30 18.62
CA THR A 226 6.19 -4.94 18.68
C THR A 226 4.80 -4.90 18.09
N LEU A 227 4.58 -5.54 16.93
CA LEU A 227 3.27 -5.63 16.25
C LEU A 227 2.21 -6.28 17.16
N ARG A 228 2.57 -7.32 17.93
CA ARG A 228 1.66 -7.98 18.89
C ARG A 228 1.15 -7.04 20.01
N ARG A 229 1.80 -5.90 20.24
CA ARG A 229 1.40 -4.90 21.26
C ARG A 229 0.51 -3.81 20.70
N ILE A 230 0.38 -3.74 19.38
CA ILE A 230 -0.46 -2.77 18.68
C ILE A 230 -1.93 -3.07 18.98
N LYS A 231 -2.68 -2.00 19.30
CA LYS A 231 -4.14 -2.05 19.56
C LYS A 231 -4.96 -1.47 18.40
N ASP A 232 -4.33 -1.14 17.30
CA ASP A 232 -4.99 -0.60 16.11
C ASP A 232 -5.97 -1.63 15.54
N LYS A 233 -7.20 -1.19 15.26
CA LYS A 233 -8.25 -2.04 14.68
C LYS A 233 -7.91 -2.57 13.28
N ARG A 234 -6.96 -1.94 12.58
CA ARG A 234 -6.47 -2.39 11.26
C ARG A 234 -5.62 -3.66 11.35
N LEU A 235 -5.00 -3.94 12.50
CA LEU A 235 -4.26 -5.16 12.74
C LEU A 235 -5.14 -6.17 13.48
N THR A 236 -5.87 -6.97 12.72
CA THR A 236 -6.66 -8.08 13.27
C THR A 236 -5.75 -9.24 13.70
N ALA A 237 -6.27 -10.13 14.55
CA ALA A 237 -5.53 -11.34 14.94
C ALA A 237 -5.19 -12.22 13.72
N ASP A 238 -6.09 -12.30 12.73
CA ASP A 238 -5.86 -13.07 11.51
C ASP A 238 -4.78 -12.44 10.63
N GLU A 239 -4.75 -11.10 10.55
CA GLU A 239 -3.71 -10.38 9.81
C GLU A 239 -2.34 -10.54 10.47
N LEU A 240 -2.27 -10.43 11.79
CA LEU A 240 -1.03 -10.70 12.53
C LEU A 240 -0.56 -12.15 12.30
N LEU A 241 -1.46 -13.12 12.36
CA LEU A 241 -1.13 -14.51 12.11
C LEU A 241 -0.67 -14.74 10.65
N ARG A 242 -1.22 -14.01 9.69
CA ARG A 242 -0.78 -14.01 8.29
C ARG A 242 0.67 -13.50 8.17
N ILE A 243 0.98 -12.38 8.80
CA ILE A 243 2.32 -11.78 8.82
C ILE A 243 3.33 -12.73 9.50
N GLU A 244 2.96 -13.33 10.64
CA GLU A 244 3.79 -14.30 11.35
C GLU A 244 4.10 -15.54 10.47
N ARG A 245 3.10 -16.07 9.77
CA ARG A 245 3.29 -17.18 8.83
C ARG A 245 4.21 -16.81 7.68
N PHE A 246 4.01 -15.64 7.09
CA PHE A 246 4.85 -15.15 6.00
C PHE A 246 6.32 -15.03 6.42
N ALA A 247 6.58 -14.40 7.57
CA ALA A 247 7.94 -14.26 8.11
C ALA A 247 8.57 -15.63 8.39
N LEU A 248 7.82 -16.57 9.01
CA LEU A 248 8.34 -17.89 9.32
C LEU A 248 8.63 -18.71 8.07
N LEU A 249 7.75 -18.71 7.06
CA LEU A 249 7.95 -19.41 5.79
C LEU A 249 9.22 -18.95 5.07
N GLY A 250 9.46 -17.65 5.00
CA GLY A 250 10.67 -17.13 4.37
C GLY A 250 11.95 -17.48 5.13
N ARG A 251 11.91 -17.46 6.47
CA ARG A 251 13.04 -17.90 7.30
C ARG A 251 13.32 -19.40 7.16
N ILE A 252 12.28 -20.24 7.09
CA ILE A 252 12.41 -21.67 6.82
C ILE A 252 13.06 -21.87 5.45
N GLU A 253 12.62 -21.15 4.42
CA GLU A 253 13.21 -21.27 3.07
C GLU A 253 14.69 -20.85 3.06
N THR A 254 15.04 -19.76 3.76
CA THR A 254 16.44 -19.32 3.88
C THR A 254 17.30 -20.38 4.59
N ALA A 255 16.85 -20.90 5.72
CA ALA A 255 17.54 -21.96 6.46
C ALA A 255 17.65 -23.26 5.63
N SER A 256 16.62 -23.58 4.84
CA SER A 256 16.63 -24.73 3.93
C SER A 256 17.67 -24.59 2.81
N ARG A 257 17.82 -23.41 2.21
CA ARG A 257 18.85 -23.14 1.19
C ARG A 257 20.26 -23.30 1.72
N SER A 258 20.50 -22.88 2.96
CA SER A 258 21.77 -23.08 3.65
C SER A 258 21.95 -24.48 4.24
N ARG A 259 20.91 -25.35 4.21
CA ARG A 259 20.87 -26.68 4.82
C ARG A 259 21.19 -26.66 6.32
N ASP A 260 20.80 -25.59 7.01
CA ASP A 260 21.04 -25.40 8.44
C ASP A 260 19.91 -26.06 9.26
N LEU A 261 20.14 -27.31 9.68
CA LEU A 261 19.19 -28.07 10.48
C LEU A 261 18.98 -27.47 11.88
N ASP A 262 20.01 -26.85 12.46
CA ASP A 262 19.92 -26.23 13.77
C ASP A 262 19.05 -24.98 13.72
N ALA A 263 19.22 -24.17 12.66
CA ALA A 263 18.36 -23.04 12.43
C ALA A 263 16.90 -23.46 12.20
N LEU A 264 16.65 -24.49 11.37
CA LEU A 264 15.30 -25.04 11.15
C LEU A 264 14.66 -25.52 12.46
N SER A 265 15.42 -26.23 13.30
CA SER A 265 14.92 -26.71 14.60
C SER A 265 14.58 -25.56 15.57
N ARG A 266 15.42 -24.54 15.63
CA ARG A 266 15.16 -23.34 16.44
C ARG A 266 13.91 -22.62 15.97
N LEU A 267 13.80 -22.33 14.65
CA LEU A 267 12.63 -21.68 14.06
C LEU A 267 11.33 -22.39 14.42
N TRP A 268 11.34 -23.74 14.33
CA TRP A 268 10.19 -24.56 14.65
C TRP A 268 9.83 -24.52 16.13
N SER A 269 10.82 -24.57 17.03
CA SER A 269 10.60 -24.53 18.47
C SER A 269 10.12 -23.18 18.98
N GLU A 270 10.54 -22.07 18.33
CA GLU A 270 10.15 -20.70 18.67
C GLU A 270 8.78 -20.32 18.11
N ALA A 271 8.33 -21.03 17.05
CA ALA A 271 7.08 -20.71 16.38
C ALA A 271 5.85 -20.96 17.27
N GLY A 272 4.92 -20.02 17.24
CA GLY A 272 3.66 -20.12 17.99
C GLY A 272 2.80 -21.31 17.50
N ARG A 273 2.08 -21.95 18.42
CA ARG A 273 1.24 -23.13 18.10
C ARG A 273 0.27 -22.84 16.93
N ASN A 274 -0.38 -21.66 16.92
CA ASN A 274 -1.34 -21.30 15.89
C ASN A 274 -0.69 -21.16 14.50
N VAL A 275 0.60 -20.84 14.43
CA VAL A 275 1.37 -20.74 13.18
C VAL A 275 1.76 -22.14 12.71
N VAL A 276 2.28 -22.96 13.63
CA VAL A 276 2.70 -24.35 13.37
C VAL A 276 1.54 -25.24 12.98
N ASP A 277 0.34 -25.02 13.54
CA ASP A 277 -0.86 -25.79 13.21
C ASP A 277 -1.42 -25.46 11.79
N ASN A 278 -0.82 -24.50 11.07
CA ASN A 278 -1.17 -24.23 9.67
C ASN A 278 -0.53 -25.32 8.75
N PRO A 279 -1.31 -25.95 7.86
CA PRO A 279 -0.80 -27.02 6.97
C PRO A 279 0.39 -26.56 6.11
N SER A 280 0.30 -25.37 5.50
CA SER A 280 1.35 -24.87 4.61
C SER A 280 2.68 -24.67 5.34
N VAL A 281 2.65 -24.21 6.59
CA VAL A 281 3.86 -24.04 7.41
C VAL A 281 4.45 -25.41 7.79
N THR A 282 3.62 -26.37 8.19
CA THR A 282 4.07 -27.72 8.54
C THR A 282 4.69 -28.42 7.34
N ILE A 283 4.07 -28.28 6.16
CA ILE A 283 4.57 -28.86 4.90
C ILE A 283 5.91 -28.22 4.53
N ALA A 284 5.98 -26.89 4.50
CA ALA A 284 7.22 -26.18 4.15
C ALA A 284 8.38 -26.55 5.08
N TYR A 285 8.10 -26.71 6.38
CA TYR A 285 9.12 -27.14 7.35
C TYR A 285 9.58 -28.58 7.09
N ALA A 286 8.65 -29.50 6.82
CA ALA A 286 9.00 -30.89 6.50
C ALA A 286 9.80 -30.98 5.19
N GLU A 287 9.41 -30.26 4.15
CA GLU A 287 10.16 -30.17 2.89
C GLU A 287 11.57 -29.58 3.11
N ALA A 288 11.69 -28.57 3.96
CA ALA A 288 12.99 -27.99 4.31
C ALA A 288 13.90 -29.00 5.02
N LEU A 289 13.35 -29.78 5.97
CA LEU A 289 14.07 -30.88 6.63
C LEU A 289 14.54 -31.93 5.61
N ALA A 290 13.65 -32.36 4.71
CA ALA A 290 13.99 -33.36 3.69
C ALA A 290 15.09 -32.83 2.74
N ARG A 291 14.99 -31.60 2.26
CA ARG A 291 16.03 -30.96 1.44
C ARG A 291 17.38 -30.83 2.16
N SER A 292 17.35 -30.77 3.47
CA SER A 292 18.55 -30.71 4.33
C SER A 292 19.08 -32.10 4.72
N GLY A 293 18.48 -33.21 4.22
CA GLY A 293 18.90 -34.59 4.48
C GLY A 293 18.36 -35.19 5.76
N ALA A 294 17.31 -34.63 6.34
CA ALA A 294 16.65 -35.10 7.58
C ALA A 294 15.26 -35.71 7.28
N GLU A 295 15.19 -36.65 6.31
CA GLU A 295 13.96 -37.26 5.83
C GLU A 295 13.13 -37.91 6.95
N SER A 296 13.76 -38.66 7.85
CA SER A 296 13.06 -39.28 8.99
C SER A 296 12.44 -38.28 9.97
N ALA A 297 13.02 -37.06 10.06
CA ALA A 297 12.43 -35.97 10.85
C ALA A 297 11.25 -35.36 10.12
N ALA A 298 11.35 -35.16 8.81
CA ALA A 298 10.25 -34.70 7.95
C ALA A 298 9.04 -35.62 8.03
N GLU A 299 9.26 -36.95 7.90
CA GLU A 299 8.20 -37.97 8.05
C GLU A 299 7.47 -37.81 9.38
N ARG A 300 8.20 -37.75 10.50
CA ARG A 300 7.59 -37.63 11.82
C ARG A 300 6.76 -36.37 11.99
N VAL A 301 7.20 -35.24 11.42
CA VAL A 301 6.46 -33.98 11.46
C VAL A 301 5.12 -34.12 10.74
N LEU A 302 5.14 -34.66 9.53
CA LEU A 302 3.92 -34.83 8.73
C LEU A 302 3.00 -35.92 9.31
N GLU A 303 3.53 -37.04 9.80
CA GLU A 303 2.76 -38.12 10.47
C GLU A 303 2.06 -37.59 11.74
N LYS A 304 2.74 -36.76 12.54
CA LYS A 304 2.13 -36.11 13.71
C LYS A 304 0.98 -35.17 13.32
N ARG A 305 1.09 -34.51 12.18
CA ARG A 305 0.01 -33.68 11.64
C ARG A 305 -1.14 -34.52 11.14
N LEU A 306 -0.86 -35.54 10.32
CA LEU A 306 -1.87 -36.49 9.78
C LEU A 306 -2.64 -37.19 10.89
N GLY A 307 -2.00 -37.51 12.00
CA GLY A 307 -2.67 -38.08 13.18
C GLY A 307 -3.67 -37.17 13.87
N ARG A 308 -3.60 -35.85 13.58
CA ARG A 308 -4.59 -34.86 14.06
C ARG A 308 -5.67 -34.57 13.03
N THR A 309 -5.24 -34.36 11.78
CA THR A 309 -6.13 -33.96 10.68
C THR A 309 -5.64 -34.57 9.40
N LEU A 310 -6.48 -35.39 8.79
CA LEU A 310 -6.20 -35.98 7.46
C LEU A 310 -6.56 -34.95 6.39
N GLU A 311 -5.54 -34.33 5.81
CA GLU A 311 -5.68 -33.30 4.77
C GLU A 311 -4.91 -33.72 3.52
N ALA A 312 -5.53 -33.56 2.34
CA ALA A 312 -4.92 -33.94 1.07
C ALA A 312 -3.53 -33.27 0.83
N PRO A 313 -3.30 -31.98 1.10
CA PRO A 313 -1.97 -31.38 0.92
C PRO A 313 -0.89 -32.04 1.79
N THR A 314 -1.22 -32.39 3.05
CA THR A 314 -0.28 -33.04 3.96
C THR A 314 0.03 -34.46 3.53
N LEU A 315 -0.97 -35.21 3.04
CA LEU A 315 -0.79 -36.56 2.47
C LEU A 315 0.10 -36.50 1.21
N HIS A 316 -0.12 -35.54 0.34
CA HIS A 316 0.73 -35.35 -0.85
C HIS A 316 2.19 -35.03 -0.46
N ALA A 317 2.40 -34.10 0.46
CA ALA A 317 3.75 -33.74 0.92
C ALA A 317 4.44 -34.96 1.55
N TRP A 318 3.73 -35.72 2.39
CA TRP A 318 4.26 -36.94 2.99
C TRP A 318 4.62 -37.98 1.92
N ALA A 319 3.75 -38.20 0.92
CA ALA A 319 3.99 -39.14 -0.17
C ALA A 319 5.18 -38.71 -1.06
N GLU A 320 5.53 -37.45 -1.13
CA GLU A 320 6.66 -36.95 -1.93
C GLU A 320 8.01 -37.10 -1.25
N LEU A 321 8.03 -37.37 0.05
CA LEU A 321 9.27 -37.66 0.77
C LEU A 321 9.94 -38.91 0.22
N ARG A 322 11.24 -39.04 0.39
CA ARG A 322 12.00 -40.24 0.15
C ARG A 322 11.94 -41.09 1.42
N HIS A 323 11.17 -42.18 1.38
CA HIS A 323 11.06 -43.13 2.48
C HIS A 323 12.23 -44.11 2.42
N GLU A 324 13.05 -44.20 3.47
CA GLU A 324 14.13 -45.20 3.55
C GLU A 324 13.60 -46.62 3.65
N GLN A 325 12.46 -46.78 4.31
CA GLN A 325 11.78 -48.06 4.50
C GLN A 325 10.30 -47.92 4.07
N PRO A 326 9.98 -48.09 2.78
CA PRO A 326 8.64 -47.88 2.26
C PRO A 326 7.59 -48.78 2.93
N ASP A 327 7.91 -50.04 3.22
CA ASP A 327 7.05 -50.97 3.94
C ASP A 327 6.63 -50.47 5.32
N GLU A 328 7.58 -49.94 6.10
CA GLU A 328 7.27 -49.42 7.42
C GLU A 328 6.52 -48.08 7.32
N ALA A 329 6.83 -47.26 6.35
CA ALA A 329 6.10 -46.02 6.05
C ALA A 329 4.65 -46.33 5.70
N ARG A 330 4.40 -47.38 4.87
CA ARG A 330 3.07 -47.86 4.55
C ARG A 330 2.30 -48.30 5.80
N LYS A 331 2.90 -49.14 6.66
CA LYS A 331 2.28 -49.59 7.92
C LYS A 331 1.93 -48.43 8.85
N ARG A 332 2.80 -47.40 8.93
CA ARG A 332 2.53 -46.19 9.72
C ARG A 332 1.37 -45.41 9.13
N LEU A 333 1.34 -45.17 7.82
CA LEU A 333 0.26 -44.45 7.14
C LEU A 333 -1.09 -45.16 7.33
N LEU A 334 -1.12 -46.51 7.19
CA LEU A 334 -2.32 -47.32 7.37
C LEU A 334 -2.92 -47.20 8.78
N LYS A 335 -2.10 -46.96 9.81
CA LYS A 335 -2.59 -46.72 11.19
C LYS A 335 -3.21 -45.33 11.39
N LEU A 336 -2.93 -44.37 10.51
CA LEU A 336 -3.42 -43.02 10.60
C LEU A 336 -4.73 -42.78 9.86
N VAL A 337 -5.06 -43.64 8.89
CA VAL A 337 -6.25 -43.49 8.05
C VAL A 337 -7.36 -44.47 8.45
N PRO A 338 -8.63 -44.09 8.24
CA PRO A 338 -9.76 -45.00 8.51
C PRO A 338 -9.73 -46.28 7.65
N GLU A 339 -10.20 -47.40 8.20
CA GLU A 339 -10.19 -48.71 7.51
C GLU A 339 -11.01 -48.71 6.22
N ASP A 340 -12.09 -47.91 6.15
CA ASP A 340 -12.93 -47.77 4.96
C ASP A 340 -12.20 -47.16 3.75
N TRP A 341 -10.98 -46.62 3.93
CA TRP A 341 -10.16 -46.09 2.83
C TRP A 341 -9.41 -47.20 2.08
N TYR A 342 -9.32 -48.37 2.65
CA TYR A 342 -8.67 -49.56 2.01
C TYR A 342 -9.57 -50.23 1.00
N GLU A 343 -10.88 -50.08 1.16
CA GLU A 343 -11.86 -50.74 0.30
C GLU A 343 -12.16 -49.91 -0.96
N PRO A 344 -12.48 -50.57 -2.10
CA PRO A 344 -12.98 -49.88 -3.27
C PRO A 344 -14.30 -49.19 -2.93
N VAL A 345 -14.40 -47.90 -3.15
CA VAL A 345 -15.59 -47.10 -2.81
C VAL A 345 -16.75 -47.51 -3.69
N SER A 346 -17.77 -48.13 -3.09
CA SER A 346 -19.02 -48.49 -3.78
C SER A 346 -19.96 -47.30 -3.97
N ALA A 347 -19.74 -46.19 -3.26
CA ALA A 347 -20.46 -44.93 -3.45
C ALA A 347 -19.49 -43.73 -3.15
N PRO A 348 -19.49 -42.67 -3.96
CA PRO A 348 -18.62 -41.56 -3.73
C PRO A 348 -19.08 -40.79 -2.48
N ASP A 349 -18.37 -40.95 -1.39
CA ASP A 349 -18.42 -39.96 -0.28
C ASP A 349 -17.75 -38.66 -0.75
N VAL A 350 -18.58 -37.79 -1.28
CA VAL A 350 -18.13 -36.50 -1.89
C VAL A 350 -17.35 -35.66 -0.89
N GLY A 351 -17.58 -35.87 0.42
CA GLY A 351 -16.99 -35.06 1.49
C GLY A 351 -15.49 -35.27 1.70
N ARG A 352 -14.93 -36.44 1.33
CA ARG A 352 -13.51 -36.79 1.53
C ARG A 352 -12.83 -37.35 0.28
N ALA A 353 -13.38 -37.07 -0.89
CA ALA A 353 -12.87 -37.63 -2.15
C ALA A 353 -11.42 -37.16 -2.44
N ARG A 354 -11.08 -35.93 -2.07
CA ARG A 354 -9.72 -35.42 -2.25
C ARG A 354 -8.69 -36.07 -1.33
N GLU A 355 -9.06 -36.30 -0.07
CA GLU A 355 -8.21 -36.94 0.91
C GLU A 355 -7.99 -38.41 0.56
N ARG A 356 -9.03 -39.12 0.09
CA ARG A 356 -8.93 -40.49 -0.39
C ARG A 356 -8.05 -40.60 -1.64
N ALA A 357 -8.18 -39.66 -2.59
CA ALA A 357 -7.31 -39.63 -3.76
C ALA A 357 -5.84 -39.35 -3.37
N ALA A 358 -5.59 -38.41 -2.43
CA ALA A 358 -4.26 -38.17 -1.92
C ALA A 358 -3.66 -39.38 -1.18
N PHE A 359 -4.47 -40.12 -0.43
CA PHE A 359 -4.06 -41.38 0.18
C PHE A 359 -3.75 -42.44 -0.88
N ALA A 360 -4.60 -42.63 -1.90
CA ALA A 360 -4.33 -43.55 -3.00
C ALA A 360 -3.04 -43.19 -3.75
N TYR A 361 -2.79 -41.89 -3.94
CA TYR A 361 -1.53 -41.40 -4.49
C TYR A 361 -0.32 -41.81 -3.63
N ALA A 362 -0.40 -41.63 -2.30
CA ALA A 362 0.66 -42.01 -1.39
C ALA A 362 0.94 -43.53 -1.46
N MET A 363 -0.10 -44.35 -1.47
CA MET A 363 0.02 -45.81 -1.57
C MET A 363 0.60 -46.24 -2.91
N ALA A 364 0.20 -45.62 -4.02
CA ALA A 364 0.77 -45.90 -5.34
C ALA A 364 2.27 -45.58 -5.38
N ARG A 365 2.70 -44.48 -4.79
CA ARG A 365 4.13 -44.12 -4.72
C ARG A 365 4.96 -45.07 -3.87
N LEU A 366 4.44 -45.49 -2.71
CA LEU A 366 5.08 -46.50 -1.86
C LEU A 366 5.24 -47.80 -2.58
N ALA A 367 4.17 -48.32 -3.23
CA ALA A 367 4.23 -49.53 -4.01
C ALA A 367 5.27 -49.45 -5.16
N LEU A 368 5.39 -48.31 -5.82
CA LEU A 368 6.45 -48.10 -6.81
C LEU A 368 7.85 -48.10 -6.19
N ALA A 369 8.03 -47.57 -4.98
CA ALA A 369 9.29 -47.61 -4.25
C ALA A 369 9.66 -49.04 -3.82
N GLU A 370 8.66 -49.88 -3.48
CA GLU A 370 8.79 -51.31 -3.20
C GLU A 370 9.01 -52.18 -4.47
N SER A 371 9.00 -51.57 -5.65
CA SER A 371 9.10 -52.23 -6.95
C SER A 371 7.92 -53.20 -7.24
N ASP A 372 6.76 -52.88 -6.71
CA ASP A 372 5.50 -53.60 -6.95
C ASP A 372 4.54 -52.74 -7.82
N PRO A 373 4.70 -52.78 -9.16
CA PRO A 373 3.87 -51.98 -10.06
C PRO A 373 2.43 -52.50 -10.14
N GLY A 374 2.17 -53.81 -9.80
CA GLY A 374 0.84 -54.36 -9.78
C GLY A 374 -0.03 -53.74 -8.67
N THR A 375 0.49 -53.72 -7.45
CA THR A 375 -0.16 -52.99 -6.33
C THR A 375 -0.28 -51.50 -6.60
N ALA A 376 0.74 -50.89 -7.20
CA ALA A 376 0.67 -49.49 -7.59
C ALA A 376 -0.47 -49.19 -8.57
N GLN A 377 -0.72 -50.07 -9.56
CA GLN A 377 -1.82 -49.95 -10.50
C GLN A 377 -3.20 -50.01 -9.82
N LEU A 378 -3.37 -50.88 -8.82
CA LEU A 378 -4.60 -50.93 -8.03
C LEU A 378 -4.90 -49.61 -7.32
N TRP A 379 -3.86 -48.96 -6.81
CA TRP A 379 -4.04 -47.64 -6.17
C TRP A 379 -4.26 -46.52 -7.17
N VAL A 380 -3.62 -46.55 -8.33
CA VAL A 380 -3.87 -45.59 -9.43
C VAL A 380 -5.33 -45.64 -9.88
N SER A 381 -5.96 -46.83 -9.96
CA SER A 381 -7.38 -46.93 -10.31
C SER A 381 -8.33 -46.25 -9.31
N ARG A 382 -7.84 -45.93 -8.09
CA ARG A 382 -8.60 -45.27 -7.02
C ARG A 382 -8.37 -43.75 -6.94
N LEU A 383 -7.50 -43.18 -7.79
CA LEU A 383 -7.22 -41.73 -7.81
C LEU A 383 -8.40 -40.89 -8.28
N GLY A 384 -9.41 -41.55 -8.92
CA GLY A 384 -10.47 -40.82 -9.62
C GLY A 384 -9.99 -40.21 -10.94
N PRO A 385 -10.54 -39.07 -11.38
CA PRO A 385 -10.10 -38.44 -12.61
C PRO A 385 -8.64 -37.99 -12.52
N LEU A 386 -7.76 -38.59 -13.34
CA LEU A 386 -6.31 -38.33 -13.30
C LEU A 386 -5.97 -36.86 -13.63
N ASP A 387 -6.84 -36.21 -14.41
CA ASP A 387 -6.65 -34.83 -14.82
C ASP A 387 -6.90 -33.79 -13.69
N GLN A 388 -7.31 -34.21 -12.49
CA GLN A 388 -7.50 -33.31 -11.37
C GLN A 388 -6.17 -32.68 -10.91
N GLU A 389 -5.12 -33.48 -10.85
CA GLU A 389 -3.80 -33.01 -10.42
C GLU A 389 -2.68 -33.59 -11.31
N LEU A 390 -1.69 -32.74 -11.63
CA LEU A 390 -0.52 -33.13 -12.44
C LEU A 390 0.22 -34.34 -11.85
N ARG A 391 0.31 -34.41 -10.51
CA ARG A 391 0.98 -35.50 -9.80
C ARG A 391 0.29 -36.87 -10.02
N TYR A 392 -1.02 -36.91 -10.24
CA TYR A 392 -1.76 -38.12 -10.52
C TYR A 392 -1.45 -38.68 -11.91
N LEU A 393 -1.38 -37.80 -12.90
CA LEU A 393 -0.94 -38.17 -14.24
C LEU A 393 0.51 -38.72 -14.22
N ALA A 394 1.40 -38.04 -13.47
CA ALA A 394 2.80 -38.44 -13.38
C ALA A 394 3.00 -39.81 -12.70
N VAL A 395 2.26 -40.13 -11.62
CA VAL A 395 2.35 -41.43 -10.97
C VAL A 395 1.74 -42.54 -11.82
N ALA A 396 0.60 -42.28 -12.46
CA ALA A 396 -0.03 -43.22 -13.37
C ALA A 396 0.90 -43.56 -14.56
N ALA A 397 1.50 -42.54 -15.19
CA ALA A 397 2.46 -42.76 -16.26
C ALA A 397 3.66 -43.61 -15.81
N ARG A 398 4.20 -43.40 -14.62
CA ARG A 398 5.28 -44.22 -14.05
C ARG A 398 4.86 -45.67 -13.81
N VAL A 399 3.64 -45.88 -13.35
CA VAL A 399 3.10 -47.23 -13.13
C VAL A 399 3.00 -47.97 -14.45
N HIS A 400 2.41 -47.36 -15.49
CA HIS A 400 2.30 -47.98 -16.82
C HIS A 400 3.67 -48.26 -17.45
N ALA A 401 4.63 -47.32 -17.27
CA ALA A 401 6.01 -47.54 -17.72
C ALA A 401 6.68 -48.74 -17.02
N ARG A 402 6.43 -48.94 -15.72
CA ARG A 402 6.94 -50.13 -14.99
C ARG A 402 6.26 -51.43 -15.38
N LEU A 403 4.99 -51.37 -15.79
CA LEU A 403 4.24 -52.48 -16.32
C LEU A 403 4.58 -52.79 -17.79
N ARG A 404 5.49 -52.04 -18.40
CA ARG A 404 5.90 -52.13 -19.82
C ARG A 404 4.78 -51.78 -20.82
N ASP A 405 3.79 -51.04 -20.36
CA ASP A 405 2.77 -50.43 -21.21
C ASP A 405 3.23 -49.05 -21.68
N SER A 406 4.11 -49.06 -22.67
CA SER A 406 4.76 -47.86 -23.15
C SER A 406 3.82 -46.88 -23.84
N ASN A 407 2.72 -47.38 -24.47
CA ASN A 407 1.78 -46.53 -25.16
C ASN A 407 0.95 -45.69 -24.19
N GLU A 408 0.37 -46.34 -23.18
CA GLU A 408 -0.41 -45.61 -22.17
C GLU A 408 0.47 -44.71 -21.32
N ALA A 409 1.71 -45.14 -20.99
CA ALA A 409 2.68 -44.29 -20.31
C ALA A 409 3.00 -43.02 -21.10
N ALA A 410 3.24 -43.15 -22.43
CA ALA A 410 3.53 -41.97 -23.29
C ALA A 410 2.35 -41.01 -23.33
N LEU A 411 1.11 -41.52 -23.52
CA LEU A 411 -0.10 -40.71 -23.55
C LEU A 411 -0.29 -39.92 -22.24
N LEU A 412 -0.06 -40.56 -21.10
CA LEU A 412 -0.20 -39.92 -19.78
C LEU A 412 0.90 -38.88 -19.55
N TYR A 413 2.13 -39.10 -20.03
CA TYR A 413 3.18 -38.09 -19.98
C TYR A 413 2.87 -36.89 -20.86
N GLU A 414 2.38 -37.10 -22.08
CA GLU A 414 1.95 -35.99 -22.97
C GLU A 414 0.85 -35.17 -22.33
N ARG A 415 -0.17 -35.83 -21.74
CA ARG A 415 -1.23 -35.11 -20.99
C ARG A 415 -0.68 -34.32 -19.80
N ALA A 416 0.29 -34.90 -19.09
CA ALA A 416 0.95 -34.19 -17.97
C ALA A 416 1.73 -32.98 -18.45
N LEU A 417 2.48 -33.09 -19.56
CA LEU A 417 3.22 -31.97 -20.15
C LEU A 417 2.30 -30.87 -20.66
N ALA A 418 1.23 -31.23 -21.37
CA ALA A 418 0.23 -30.27 -21.85
C ALA A 418 -0.41 -29.50 -20.67
N ARG A 419 -0.72 -30.18 -19.58
CA ARG A 419 -1.29 -29.54 -18.38
C ARG A 419 -0.28 -28.65 -17.65
N ALA A 420 1.01 -28.96 -17.74
CA ALA A 420 2.08 -28.13 -17.20
C ALA A 420 2.37 -26.89 -18.05
N GLY A 421 1.70 -26.71 -19.18
CA GLY A 421 1.97 -25.64 -20.15
C GLY A 421 3.30 -25.82 -20.90
N LEU A 422 3.89 -27.01 -20.82
CA LEU A 422 5.08 -27.39 -21.58
C LEU A 422 4.58 -28.06 -22.86
N GLU A 423 4.44 -27.31 -23.96
CA GLU A 423 4.20 -27.92 -25.27
C GLU A 423 5.35 -28.90 -25.53
N ALA A 424 4.97 -30.15 -25.87
CA ALA A 424 5.95 -31.12 -26.33
C ALA A 424 6.68 -30.47 -27.51
N ALA A 425 7.98 -30.26 -27.36
CA ALA A 425 8.81 -29.85 -28.49
C ALA A 425 8.53 -30.86 -29.62
N THR A 426 7.92 -30.38 -30.70
CA THR A 426 7.53 -31.19 -31.86
C THR A 426 8.66 -32.14 -32.20
N ALA A 427 8.40 -33.43 -32.08
CA ALA A 427 9.35 -34.44 -32.51
C ALA A 427 9.85 -34.07 -33.90
N PRO A 428 11.16 -34.12 -34.18
CA PRO A 428 11.67 -33.79 -35.49
C PRO A 428 10.91 -34.62 -36.52
N GLN A 429 10.24 -33.96 -37.46
CA GLN A 429 9.54 -34.63 -38.54
C GLN A 429 10.53 -35.60 -39.20
N PRO A 430 10.14 -36.84 -39.44
CA PRO A 430 11.02 -37.77 -40.16
C PRO A 430 11.41 -37.15 -41.48
N VAL A 431 12.70 -36.97 -41.66
CA VAL A 431 13.29 -36.48 -42.88
C VAL A 431 12.77 -37.41 -44.01
N LYS A 432 11.95 -36.91 -44.90
CA LYS A 432 11.57 -37.65 -46.14
C LYS A 432 12.88 -38.04 -46.82
N PRO A 433 13.01 -39.33 -47.16
CA PRO A 433 14.19 -39.74 -47.92
C PRO A 433 14.15 -38.95 -49.24
N ALA A 434 15.29 -38.34 -49.56
CA ALA A 434 15.48 -37.64 -50.81
C ALA A 434 15.11 -38.60 -51.95
N ASP A 435 14.17 -38.20 -52.82
CA ASP A 435 13.85 -38.89 -54.04
C ASP A 435 15.18 -39.09 -54.80
N GLN A 436 15.56 -40.35 -54.94
CA GLN A 436 16.60 -40.74 -55.90
C GLN A 436 16.09 -40.29 -57.27
N ASP A 437 16.68 -39.24 -57.75
CA ASP A 437 16.54 -38.77 -59.14
C ASP A 437 17.20 -39.83 -60.02
N ASP A 438 16.41 -40.77 -60.52
CA ASP A 438 16.79 -41.72 -61.54
C ASP A 438 17.01 -40.96 -62.86
N GLY A 439 18.26 -40.80 -63.20
CA GLY A 439 18.68 -40.25 -64.46
C GLY A 439 18.11 -41.01 -65.66
N ARG A 440 17.52 -40.25 -66.56
CA ARG A 440 17.56 -40.47 -67.99
C ARG A 440 17.46 -39.10 -68.70
#